data_d5a89b256ada4e421a1bb68ba57abfe1
#
_entry.id   d5a89b256ada4e421a1bb68ba57abfe1
#
_cell.length_a   1.000
_cell.length_b   1.000
_cell.length_c   1.000
_cell.angle_alpha   90.00
_cell.angle_beta   90.00
_cell.angle_gamma   90.00
#
_symmetry.space_group_name_H-M   'P 1'
#
loop_
_entity.id
_entity.type
_entity.pdbx_description
1 polymer ?
#
loop_
_entity_poly.entity_id
_entity_poly.type
_entity_poly.pdbx_seq_one_letter_code
_entity_poly.pdbx_strand_id
1 'polypeptide(L)'
;MESHRILLADDEPAVIRAVTQLLDGKFEIVASVDNGQSLIEDASRLDPDLLVLDISMPMMNGIEATRHLKKVGSRAKVIFVTVHEDRDFIEAAFSAGALGYVLKPRLATDLLPAIREVLQDHTFVSSPICMEEARKSGRPDPILEAARSNL
;
A
#
# COMPACT_ATOMS: atom_id res chain seq x y z
N MET A 1 0.71 23.40 8.85
CA MET A 1 1.22 22.07 8.58
C MET A 1 0.34 21.41 7.53
N GLU A 2 0.95 20.99 6.44
CA GLU A 2 0.18 20.38 5.37
C GLU A 2 -0.24 18.96 5.74
N SER A 3 -1.53 18.70 5.58
CA SER A 3 -2.07 17.36 5.74
C SER A 3 -1.81 16.57 4.46
N HIS A 4 -1.23 15.39 4.57
CA HIS A 4 -1.11 14.51 3.43
C HIS A 4 -2.49 13.93 3.09
N ARG A 5 -2.77 13.84 1.79
CA ARG A 5 -4.06 13.40 1.26
C ARG A 5 -3.99 11.93 0.87
N ILE A 6 -4.90 11.14 1.42
CA ILE A 6 -4.89 9.68 1.28
C ILE A 6 -6.18 9.19 0.63
N LEU A 7 -6.04 8.33 -0.36
CA LEU A 7 -7.15 7.62 -0.98
C LEU A 7 -7.11 6.15 -0.53
N LEU A 8 -8.23 5.65 -0.02
CA LEU A 8 -8.36 4.26 0.44
C LEU A 8 -9.09 3.42 -0.60
N ALA A 9 -8.66 2.16 -0.76
CA ALA A 9 -9.37 1.22 -1.63
C ALA A 9 -9.37 -0.17 -0.99
N ASP A 10 -10.56 -0.66 -0.65
CA ASP A 10 -10.76 -2.00 -0.08
C ASP A 10 -12.23 -2.34 -0.21
N ASP A 11 -12.56 -3.56 -0.60
CA ASP A 11 -13.94 -3.99 -0.72
C ASP A 11 -14.56 -4.47 0.60
N GLU A 12 -13.78 -4.45 1.69
CA GLU A 12 -14.27 -4.78 3.04
C GLU A 12 -14.58 -3.49 3.82
N PRO A 13 -15.86 -3.19 4.09
CA PRO A 13 -16.20 -1.97 4.85
C PRO A 13 -15.55 -1.89 6.22
N ALA A 14 -15.34 -3.05 6.87
CA ALA A 14 -14.70 -3.09 8.18
C ALA A 14 -13.25 -2.56 8.13
N VAL A 15 -12.52 -2.87 7.07
CA VAL A 15 -11.15 -2.38 6.89
C VAL A 15 -11.14 -0.88 6.65
N ILE A 16 -12.05 -0.39 5.80
CA ILE A 16 -12.18 1.06 5.55
C ILE A 16 -12.44 1.80 6.86
N ARG A 17 -13.34 1.28 7.70
CA ARG A 17 -13.62 1.89 9.01
C ARG A 17 -12.42 1.89 9.93
N ALA A 18 -11.70 0.76 10.00
CA ALA A 18 -10.52 0.65 10.86
C ALA A 18 -9.42 1.60 10.43
N VAL A 19 -9.14 1.68 9.13
CA VAL A 19 -8.13 2.60 8.60
C VAL A 19 -8.54 4.05 8.85
N THR A 20 -9.80 4.37 8.60
CA THR A 20 -10.33 5.72 8.83
C THR A 20 -10.13 6.16 10.29
N GLN A 21 -10.42 5.27 11.24
CA GLN A 21 -10.22 5.55 12.65
C GLN A 21 -8.74 5.75 13.01
N LEU A 22 -7.87 4.92 12.47
CA LEU A 22 -6.43 5.02 12.73
C LEU A 22 -5.85 6.33 12.22
N LEU A 23 -6.37 6.85 11.12
CA LEU A 23 -5.84 8.04 10.46
C LEU A 23 -6.54 9.33 10.90
N ASP A 24 -7.63 9.23 11.63
CA ASP A 24 -8.43 10.39 12.05
C ASP A 24 -7.57 11.40 12.82
N GLY A 25 -7.66 12.66 12.43
CA GLY A 25 -6.90 13.74 13.05
C GLY A 25 -5.42 13.80 12.64
N LYS A 26 -4.92 12.82 11.89
CA LYS A 26 -3.51 12.74 11.48
C LYS A 26 -3.31 12.97 9.99
N PHE A 27 -4.24 12.49 9.17
CA PHE A 27 -4.19 12.58 7.70
C PHE A 27 -5.57 12.88 7.16
N GLU A 28 -5.62 13.45 5.97
CA GLU A 28 -6.89 13.72 5.28
C GLU A 28 -7.23 12.58 4.34
N ILE A 29 -8.36 11.90 4.58
CA ILE A 29 -8.86 10.88 3.66
C ILE A 29 -9.75 11.58 2.64
N VAL A 30 -9.30 11.62 1.39
CA VAL A 30 -10.02 12.35 0.34
C VAL A 30 -11.11 11.53 -0.32
N ALA A 31 -10.99 10.21 -0.29
CA ALA A 31 -12.04 9.30 -0.78
C ALA A 31 -11.75 7.89 -0.32
N SER A 32 -12.78 7.05 -0.32
CA SER A 32 -12.62 5.60 -0.18
C SER A 32 -13.45 4.92 -1.27
N VAL A 33 -12.87 3.89 -1.88
CA VAL A 33 -13.49 3.16 -2.98
C VAL A 33 -13.37 1.65 -2.70
N ASP A 34 -14.16 0.85 -3.42
CA ASP A 34 -14.24 -0.60 -3.17
C ASP A 34 -13.82 -1.46 -4.36
N ASN A 35 -13.27 -0.87 -5.40
CA ASN A 35 -12.83 -1.59 -6.59
C ASN A 35 -11.74 -0.84 -7.32
N GLY A 36 -11.01 -1.56 -8.19
CA GLY A 36 -9.86 -0.99 -8.89
C GLY A 36 -10.23 0.06 -9.94
N GLN A 37 -11.39 -0.05 -10.55
CA GLN A 37 -11.82 0.93 -11.56
C GLN A 37 -12.07 2.30 -10.93
N SER A 38 -12.82 2.33 -9.82
CA SER A 38 -13.07 3.56 -9.07
C SER A 38 -11.78 4.13 -8.50
N LEU A 39 -10.86 3.26 -8.09
CA LEU A 39 -9.55 3.68 -7.61
C LEU A 39 -8.80 4.49 -8.68
N ILE A 40 -8.73 3.98 -9.90
CA ILE A 40 -8.04 4.66 -10.99
C ILE A 40 -8.70 6.00 -11.29
N GLU A 41 -10.02 6.04 -11.36
CA GLU A 41 -10.77 7.26 -11.66
C GLU A 41 -10.54 8.32 -10.58
N ASP A 42 -10.67 7.94 -9.31
CA ASP A 42 -10.53 8.90 -8.21
C ASP A 42 -9.06 9.31 -7.99
N ALA A 43 -8.11 8.41 -8.16
CA ALA A 43 -6.69 8.76 -8.07
C ALA A 43 -6.29 9.78 -9.14
N SER A 44 -6.82 9.62 -10.37
CA SER A 44 -6.55 10.57 -11.45
C SER A 44 -7.20 11.93 -11.19
N ARG A 45 -8.40 11.93 -10.63
CA ARG A 45 -9.17 13.15 -10.36
C ARG A 45 -8.66 13.92 -9.14
N LEU A 46 -8.34 13.20 -8.07
CA LEU A 46 -8.00 13.81 -6.77
C LEU A 46 -6.51 14.01 -6.55
N ASP A 47 -5.66 13.32 -7.29
CA ASP A 47 -4.21 13.39 -7.18
C ASP A 47 -3.72 13.29 -5.73
N PRO A 48 -4.00 12.18 -5.04
CA PRO A 48 -3.61 12.03 -3.63
C PRO A 48 -2.10 11.85 -3.48
N ASP A 49 -1.61 12.09 -2.25
CA ASP A 49 -0.19 11.87 -1.93
C ASP A 49 0.10 10.38 -1.73
N LEU A 50 -0.89 9.65 -1.22
CA LEU A 50 -0.72 8.26 -0.83
C LEU A 50 -1.98 7.46 -1.15
N LEU A 51 -1.78 6.24 -1.61
CA LEU A 51 -2.83 5.24 -1.80
C LEU A 51 -2.64 4.13 -0.78
N VAL A 52 -3.70 3.79 -0.06
CA VAL A 52 -3.72 2.63 0.85
C VAL A 52 -4.73 1.66 0.28
N LEU A 53 -4.26 0.54 -0.25
CA LEU A 53 -5.10 -0.36 -1.06
C LEU A 53 -4.99 -1.81 -0.64
N ASP A 54 -6.09 -2.56 -0.87
CA ASP A 54 -6.04 -4.01 -0.86
C ASP A 54 -5.63 -4.53 -2.25
N ILE A 55 -5.10 -5.75 -2.29
CA ILE A 55 -4.79 -6.44 -3.55
C ILE A 55 -6.07 -6.99 -4.16
N SER A 56 -6.86 -7.72 -3.38
CA SER A 56 -8.06 -8.43 -3.88
C SER A 56 -9.28 -7.53 -3.88
N MET A 57 -9.62 -7.00 -5.05
CA MET A 57 -10.79 -6.15 -5.24
C MET A 57 -11.51 -6.53 -6.54
N PRO A 58 -12.84 -6.28 -6.61
CA PRO A 58 -13.57 -6.52 -7.86
C PRO A 58 -13.11 -5.61 -8.99
N MET A 59 -13.36 -6.03 -10.20
CA MET A 59 -13.15 -5.31 -11.47
C MET A 59 -11.69 -5.19 -11.87
N MET A 60 -10.82 -4.82 -10.96
CA MET A 60 -9.37 -4.75 -11.20
C MET A 60 -8.69 -4.87 -9.84
N ASN A 61 -7.73 -5.77 -9.69
CA ASN A 61 -7.04 -5.92 -8.41
C ASN A 61 -6.08 -4.75 -8.17
N GLY A 62 -5.64 -4.61 -6.90
CA GLY A 62 -4.81 -3.48 -6.50
C GLY A 62 -3.45 -3.42 -7.17
N ILE A 63 -2.86 -4.57 -7.51
CA ILE A 63 -1.56 -4.61 -8.20
C ILE A 63 -1.71 -4.11 -9.64
N GLU A 64 -2.75 -4.56 -10.35
CA GLU A 64 -3.04 -4.10 -11.71
C GLU A 64 -3.34 -2.60 -11.73
N ALA A 65 -4.13 -2.13 -10.76
CA ALA A 65 -4.46 -0.72 -10.64
C ALA A 65 -3.20 0.13 -10.40
N THR A 66 -2.30 -0.36 -9.54
CA THR A 66 -1.03 0.33 -9.27
C THR A 66 -0.17 0.43 -10.51
N ARG A 67 -0.05 -0.67 -11.26
CA ARG A 67 0.70 -0.65 -12.53
C ARG A 67 0.13 0.36 -13.51
N HIS A 68 -1.19 0.39 -13.63
CA HIS A 68 -1.87 1.34 -14.51
C HIS A 68 -1.59 2.78 -14.11
N LEU A 69 -1.71 3.09 -12.81
CA LEU A 69 -1.48 4.44 -12.31
C LEU A 69 -0.04 4.89 -12.53
N LYS A 70 0.93 4.02 -12.27
CA LYS A 70 2.35 4.35 -12.52
C LYS A 70 2.61 4.59 -14.00
N LYS A 71 1.99 3.80 -14.87
CA LYS A 71 2.14 3.94 -16.32
C LYS A 71 1.59 5.27 -16.85
N VAL A 72 0.53 5.79 -16.26
CA VAL A 72 -0.05 7.08 -16.65
C VAL A 72 0.55 8.26 -15.88
N GLY A 73 1.60 8.03 -15.09
CA GLY A 73 2.37 9.10 -14.48
C GLY A 73 1.91 9.53 -13.09
N SER A 74 1.10 8.74 -12.40
CA SER A 74 0.71 9.06 -11.04
C SER A 74 1.94 9.13 -10.12
N ARG A 75 1.99 10.16 -9.27
CA ARG A 75 3.06 10.34 -8.28
C ARG A 75 2.68 9.83 -6.91
N ALA A 76 1.45 9.34 -6.74
CA ALA A 76 0.99 8.84 -5.46
C ALA A 76 1.85 7.65 -5.02
N LYS A 77 2.24 7.66 -3.76
CA LYS A 77 2.95 6.53 -3.15
C LYS A 77 1.92 5.48 -2.77
N VAL A 78 2.32 4.21 -2.77
CA VAL A 78 1.39 3.10 -2.59
C VAL A 78 1.79 2.23 -1.42
N ILE A 79 0.83 1.97 -0.53
CA ILE A 79 0.94 0.96 0.53
C ILE A 79 -0.19 -0.05 0.32
N PHE A 80 0.16 -1.33 0.25
CA PHE A 80 -0.84 -2.39 0.26
C PHE A 80 -1.17 -2.79 1.69
N VAL A 81 -2.46 -2.98 1.96
CA VAL A 81 -2.97 -3.54 3.21
C VAL A 81 -3.79 -4.77 2.83
N THR A 82 -3.30 -5.97 3.17
CA THR A 82 -3.87 -7.19 2.61
C THR A 82 -3.69 -8.37 3.56
N VAL A 83 -4.45 -9.45 3.30
CA VAL A 83 -4.29 -10.72 4.04
C VAL A 83 -3.26 -11.64 3.39
N HIS A 84 -2.78 -11.32 2.19
CA HIS A 84 -1.85 -12.19 1.47
C HIS A 84 -0.46 -12.14 2.05
N GLU A 85 0.04 -13.27 2.55
CA GLU A 85 1.37 -13.39 3.13
C GLU A 85 2.38 -13.98 2.14
N ASP A 86 1.91 -14.45 1.00
CA ASP A 86 2.75 -15.13 0.01
C ASP A 86 3.80 -14.19 -0.58
N ARG A 87 5.02 -14.68 -0.66
CA ARG A 87 6.13 -13.92 -1.21
C ARG A 87 5.86 -13.44 -2.63
N ASP A 88 5.17 -14.24 -3.44
CA ASP A 88 4.85 -13.87 -4.82
C ASP A 88 3.98 -12.59 -4.89
N PHE A 89 3.01 -12.45 -3.99
CA PHE A 89 2.20 -11.23 -3.91
C PHE A 89 3.03 -10.03 -3.49
N ILE A 90 3.93 -10.23 -2.51
CA ILE A 90 4.78 -9.15 -2.02
C ILE A 90 5.73 -8.67 -3.12
N GLU A 91 6.37 -9.59 -3.82
CA GLU A 91 7.24 -9.26 -4.94
C GLU A 91 6.49 -8.54 -6.07
N ALA A 92 5.29 -9.01 -6.40
CA ALA A 92 4.47 -8.38 -7.43
C ALA A 92 4.06 -6.96 -7.02
N ALA A 93 3.73 -6.75 -5.74
CA ALA A 93 3.36 -5.44 -5.23
C ALA A 93 4.50 -4.43 -5.37
N PHE A 94 5.71 -4.80 -4.94
CA PHE A 94 6.87 -3.92 -5.06
C PHE A 94 7.29 -3.72 -6.50
N SER A 95 7.21 -4.75 -7.33
CA SER A 95 7.50 -4.62 -8.77
C SER A 95 6.52 -3.69 -9.46
N ALA A 96 5.28 -3.60 -8.98
CA ALA A 96 4.28 -2.68 -9.52
C ALA A 96 4.53 -1.23 -9.10
N GLY A 97 5.38 -1.00 -8.10
CA GLY A 97 5.74 0.34 -7.65
C GLY A 97 5.33 0.68 -6.23
N ALA A 98 4.82 -0.29 -5.45
CA ALA A 98 4.49 -0.04 -4.06
C ALA A 98 5.76 0.19 -3.22
N LEU A 99 5.64 0.96 -2.16
CA LEU A 99 6.70 1.18 -1.18
C LEU A 99 6.38 0.52 0.16
N GLY A 100 5.12 0.19 0.43
CA GLY A 100 4.72 -0.42 1.69
C GLY A 100 3.84 -1.65 1.50
N TYR A 101 3.95 -2.58 2.44
CA TYR A 101 3.16 -3.81 2.45
C TYR A 101 2.83 -4.16 3.90
N VAL A 102 1.56 -4.00 4.26
CA VAL A 102 1.07 -4.22 5.63
C VAL A 102 0.07 -5.36 5.63
N LEU A 103 0.23 -6.30 6.54
CA LEU A 103 -0.73 -7.39 6.71
C LEU A 103 -1.92 -6.90 7.53
N LYS A 104 -3.14 -7.24 7.11
CA LYS A 104 -4.37 -6.82 7.80
C LYS A 104 -4.38 -7.17 9.30
N PRO A 105 -3.90 -8.35 9.75
CA PRO A 105 -3.83 -8.61 11.19
C PRO A 105 -2.90 -7.68 11.96
N ARG A 106 -2.00 -6.99 11.28
CA ARG A 106 -1.05 -6.05 11.90
C ARG A 106 -1.40 -4.59 11.63
N LEU A 107 -2.59 -4.34 11.12
CA LEU A 107 -3.03 -3.00 10.71
C LEU A 107 -2.85 -1.98 11.85
N ALA A 108 -3.31 -2.31 13.05
CA ALA A 108 -3.29 -1.39 14.20
C ALA A 108 -1.87 -0.99 14.63
N THR A 109 -0.89 -1.88 14.47
CA THR A 109 0.49 -1.61 14.88
C THR A 109 1.36 -1.10 13.75
N ASP A 110 1.10 -1.52 12.51
CA ASP A 110 2.02 -1.31 11.40
C ASP A 110 1.62 -0.17 10.45
N LEU A 111 0.33 0.19 10.36
CA LEU A 111 -0.08 1.15 9.33
C LEU A 111 0.53 2.54 9.50
N LEU A 112 0.46 3.12 10.69
CA LEU A 112 1.02 4.45 10.93
C LEU A 112 2.54 4.50 10.72
N PRO A 113 3.32 3.54 11.26
CA PRO A 113 4.76 3.49 10.93
C PRO A 113 5.03 3.35 9.44
N ALA A 114 4.24 2.51 8.74
CA ALA A 114 4.39 2.32 7.30
C ALA A 114 4.16 3.62 6.54
N ILE A 115 3.12 4.37 6.89
CA ILE A 115 2.82 5.65 6.25
C ILE A 115 3.97 6.63 6.45
N ARG A 116 4.49 6.73 7.67
CA ARG A 116 5.61 7.64 7.97
C ARG A 116 6.86 7.30 7.15
N GLU A 117 7.19 6.01 7.05
CA GLU A 117 8.34 5.57 6.27
C GLU A 117 8.14 5.83 4.78
N VAL A 118 6.98 5.47 4.25
CA VAL A 118 6.68 5.60 2.82
C VAL A 118 6.63 7.07 2.39
N LEU A 119 6.12 7.96 3.23
CA LEU A 119 6.09 9.39 2.91
C LEU A 119 7.50 9.99 2.84
N GLN A 120 8.50 9.33 3.43
CA GLN A 120 9.92 9.72 3.34
C GLN A 120 10.65 8.94 2.25
N ASP A 121 9.92 8.28 1.36
CA ASP A 121 10.46 7.42 0.29
C ASP A 121 11.21 6.18 0.80
N HIS A 122 10.94 5.79 2.04
CA HIS A 122 11.46 4.53 2.59
C HIS A 122 10.46 3.41 2.32
N THR A 123 10.93 2.17 2.36
CA THR A 123 10.07 0.99 2.22
C THR A 123 9.66 0.46 3.58
N PHE A 124 8.52 -0.25 3.61
CA PHE A 124 8.03 -0.90 4.82
C PHE A 124 7.37 -2.23 4.46
N VAL A 125 7.71 -3.28 5.18
CA VAL A 125 7.04 -4.59 5.08
C VAL A 125 6.77 -5.06 6.50
N SER A 126 5.56 -5.57 6.76
CA SER A 126 5.23 -6.13 8.08
C SER A 126 6.31 -7.11 8.53
N SER A 127 6.91 -6.83 9.68
CA SER A 127 8.19 -7.43 10.08
C SER A 127 8.25 -8.96 10.18
N PRO A 128 7.19 -9.69 10.58
CA PRO A 128 7.31 -11.16 10.63
C PRO A 128 7.66 -11.81 9.29
N ILE A 129 7.21 -11.24 8.18
CA ILE A 129 7.49 -11.78 6.84
C ILE A 129 8.96 -11.65 6.50
N CYS A 130 9.50 -10.44 6.60
CA CYS A 130 10.89 -10.14 6.26
C CYS A 130 11.89 -10.88 7.13
N MET A 131 11.65 -10.93 8.44
CA MET A 131 12.59 -11.53 9.38
C MET A 131 12.71 -13.04 9.19
N GLU A 132 11.61 -13.74 8.94
CA GLU A 132 11.63 -15.17 8.70
C GLU A 132 12.39 -15.53 7.44
N GLU A 133 12.15 -14.81 6.36
CA GLU A 133 12.82 -15.03 5.09
C GLU A 133 14.33 -14.80 5.20
N ALA A 134 14.74 -13.74 5.86
CA ALA A 134 16.15 -13.42 6.07
C ALA A 134 16.86 -14.53 6.87
N ARG A 135 16.20 -15.07 7.89
CA ARG A 135 16.75 -16.16 8.70
C ARG A 135 16.91 -17.45 7.91
N LYS A 136 15.96 -17.75 7.04
CA LYS A 136 15.97 -18.99 6.26
C LYS A 136 17.01 -19.01 5.17
N SER A 137 17.21 -17.89 4.49
CA SER A 137 18.04 -17.86 3.29
C SER A 137 19.46 -17.38 3.51
N GLY A 138 19.72 -16.56 4.50
CA GLY A 138 21.01 -15.91 4.68
C GLY A 138 21.44 -15.05 3.48
N ARG A 139 20.51 -14.70 2.61
CA ARG A 139 20.76 -13.89 1.40
C ARG A 139 20.08 -12.53 1.54
N PRO A 140 20.54 -11.51 0.78
CA PRO A 140 19.82 -10.26 0.69
C PRO A 140 18.37 -10.50 0.28
N ASP A 141 17.43 -9.77 0.89
CA ASP A 141 16.03 -9.96 0.60
C ASP A 141 15.68 -9.39 -0.77
N PRO A 142 15.23 -10.23 -1.75
CA PRO A 142 14.88 -9.74 -3.08
C PRO A 142 13.73 -8.75 -3.07
N ILE A 143 12.86 -8.82 -2.05
CA ILE A 143 11.74 -7.89 -1.92
C ILE A 143 12.27 -6.49 -1.65
N LEU A 144 13.24 -6.36 -0.75
CA LEU A 144 13.84 -5.07 -0.44
C LEU A 144 14.62 -4.52 -1.63
N GLU A 145 15.30 -5.37 -2.39
CA GLU A 145 15.99 -4.96 -3.61
C GLU A 145 15.01 -4.46 -4.67
N ALA A 146 13.91 -5.17 -4.87
CA ALA A 146 12.87 -4.74 -5.81
C ALA A 146 12.28 -3.40 -5.39
N ALA A 147 12.04 -3.20 -4.09
CA ALA A 147 11.54 -1.93 -3.57
C ALA A 147 12.52 -0.79 -3.82
N ARG A 148 13.82 -1.02 -3.63
CA ARG A 148 14.85 0.00 -3.88
C ARG A 148 14.89 0.44 -5.33
N SER A 149 14.69 -0.48 -6.27
CA SER A 149 14.71 -0.13 -7.69
C SER A 149 13.51 0.71 -8.11
N ASN A 150 12.48 0.81 -7.29
CA ASN A 150 11.31 1.66 -7.55
C ASN A 150 11.44 3.05 -6.92
N LEU A 151 12.49 3.30 -6.18
CA LEU A 151 12.76 4.62 -5.62
C LEU A 151 13.53 5.48 -6.63
#